data_ae181990cd84130bd3ca5016ddec154d
#
_entry.id   ae181990cd84130bd3ca5016ddec154d
#
_cell.length_a   1.000
_cell.length_b   1.000
_cell.length_c   1.000
_cell.angle_alpha   90.00
_cell.angle_beta   90.00
_cell.angle_gamma   90.00
#
_symmetry.space_group_name_H-M   'P 1'
#
loop_
_entity.id
_entity.type
_entity.pdbx_description
1 polymer ?
#
loop_
_entity_poly.entity_id
_entity_poly.type
_entity_poly.pdbx_seq_one_letter_code
_entity_poly.pdbx_strand_id
1 'polypeptide(L)'
;TSGDDVAEVFALLGVSPVWDEASRRVTKLEVIDLDELGRPRIDVTVRISGFFRDAFPHVLALLDDAVRLVAALDESAEQNYVRAHAQADLAEHGDERRATTRIFGSKPGTYGAGLLQLIDSKTWRSDEDLAQVYTTWGGFAYGRGLDGVPASDDMRTAYRRIAVAAKNTDTREHDIADSDDYFQYHGGMVATVRALTGKSPEAYIGDSTRPESVRTRTLSEETARVFRARVINPRWLDAMRRHGYKGAFEMAATVDYLFGYDATTDVVADWMY
;
A
#
# COMPACT_ATOMS: atom_id res chain seq x y z
N THR A 1 8.98 -4.21 7.39
CA THR A 1 8.03 -3.41 6.59
C THR A 1 6.59 -3.79 6.88
N SER A 2 6.19 -5.06 6.76
CA SER A 2 4.78 -5.43 7.02
C SER A 2 4.31 -5.10 8.43
N GLY A 3 5.17 -5.15 9.43
CA GLY A 3 4.86 -4.75 10.80
C GLY A 3 4.58 -3.25 10.91
N ASP A 4 5.39 -2.42 10.28
CA ASP A 4 5.21 -0.96 10.27
C ASP A 4 3.94 -0.56 9.52
N ASP A 5 3.67 -1.17 8.35
CA ASP A 5 2.43 -0.93 7.59
C ASP A 5 1.18 -1.28 8.43
N VAL A 6 1.20 -2.40 9.16
CA VAL A 6 0.09 -2.82 10.03
C VAL A 6 -0.06 -1.88 11.23
N ALA A 7 1.05 -1.47 11.85
CA ALA A 7 1.03 -0.53 12.97
C ALA A 7 0.48 0.85 12.54
N GLU A 8 0.84 1.32 11.35
CA GLU A 8 0.30 2.55 10.77
C GLU A 8 -1.22 2.44 10.56
N VAL A 9 -1.71 1.33 10.00
CA VAL A 9 -3.14 1.09 9.83
C VAL A 9 -3.87 1.15 11.17
N PHE A 10 -3.36 0.46 12.21
CA PHE A 10 -3.97 0.51 13.54
C PHE A 10 -3.95 1.93 14.12
N ALA A 11 -2.83 2.64 13.99
CA ALA A 11 -2.73 4.02 14.42
C ALA A 11 -3.76 4.92 13.70
N LEU A 12 -3.89 4.83 12.38
CA LEU A 12 -4.86 5.62 11.60
C LEU A 12 -6.30 5.35 12.02
N LEU A 13 -6.65 4.09 12.24
CA LEU A 13 -7.96 3.67 12.75
C LEU A 13 -8.19 4.10 14.21
N GLY A 14 -7.13 4.37 14.98
CA GLY A 14 -7.21 4.67 16.40
C GLY A 14 -7.52 3.44 17.24
N VAL A 15 -6.81 2.34 16.98
CA VAL A 15 -6.84 1.11 17.79
C VAL A 15 -5.43 0.72 18.24
N SER A 16 -5.33 0.07 19.37
CA SER A 16 -4.09 -0.43 19.95
C SER A 16 -4.11 -1.96 20.03
N PRO A 17 -3.04 -2.65 19.63
CA PRO A 17 -2.93 -4.09 19.79
C PRO A 17 -2.60 -4.45 21.25
N VAL A 18 -3.30 -5.44 21.80
CA VAL A 18 -3.02 -6.02 23.11
C VAL A 18 -2.24 -7.32 22.93
N TRP A 19 -1.07 -7.35 23.50
CA TRP A 19 -0.14 -8.47 23.40
C TRP A 19 -0.31 -9.45 24.54
N ASP A 20 -0.28 -10.72 24.23
CA ASP A 20 -0.06 -11.76 25.22
C ASP A 20 1.45 -11.88 25.52
N GLU A 21 1.84 -11.72 26.78
CA GLU A 21 3.23 -11.69 27.19
C GLU A 21 3.97 -13.01 26.93
N ALA A 22 3.27 -14.14 27.06
CA ALA A 22 3.87 -15.48 26.93
C ALA A 22 4.07 -15.86 25.45
N SER A 23 3.06 -15.66 24.62
CA SER A 23 3.09 -16.04 23.21
C SER A 23 3.65 -14.93 22.31
N ARG A 24 3.75 -13.69 22.81
CA ARG A 24 4.09 -12.49 22.06
C ARG A 24 3.19 -12.27 20.82
N ARG A 25 1.94 -12.68 20.91
CA ARG A 25 0.94 -12.49 19.85
C ARG A 25 -0.07 -11.45 20.25
N VAL A 26 -0.59 -10.72 19.26
CA VAL A 26 -1.75 -9.86 19.46
C VAL A 26 -2.98 -10.73 19.67
N THR A 27 -3.66 -10.55 20.79
CA THR A 27 -4.84 -11.34 21.20
C THR A 27 -6.14 -10.59 21.03
N LYS A 28 -6.10 -9.26 21.12
CA LYS A 28 -7.26 -8.38 20.91
C LYS A 28 -6.81 -7.00 20.47
N LEU A 29 -7.77 -6.19 20.05
CA LEU A 29 -7.61 -4.79 19.77
C LEU A 29 -8.40 -3.98 20.80
N GLU A 30 -7.86 -2.87 21.25
CA GLU A 30 -8.51 -1.88 22.10
C GLU A 30 -8.68 -0.57 21.35
N VAL A 31 -9.86 0.04 21.48
CA VAL A 31 -10.15 1.34 20.89
C VAL A 31 -9.47 2.41 21.72
N ILE A 32 -8.74 3.31 21.08
CA ILE A 32 -8.20 4.51 21.69
C ILE A 32 -9.29 5.56 21.66
N ASP A 33 -9.61 6.19 22.81
CA ASP A 33 -10.61 7.24 22.90
C ASP A 33 -10.24 8.44 22.01
N LEU A 34 -11.24 9.11 21.45
CA LEU A 34 -11.01 10.27 20.55
C LEU A 34 -10.25 11.41 21.23
N ASP A 35 -10.46 11.62 22.51
CA ASP A 35 -9.74 12.65 23.29
C ASP A 35 -8.25 12.33 23.42
N GLU A 36 -7.90 11.04 23.57
CA GLU A 36 -6.51 10.56 23.57
C GLU A 36 -5.92 10.56 22.17
N LEU A 37 -6.70 10.13 21.17
CA LEU A 37 -6.30 10.09 19.77
C LEU A 37 -6.00 11.49 19.22
N GLY A 38 -6.73 12.52 19.68
CA GLY A 38 -6.52 13.93 19.33
C GLY A 38 -6.83 14.29 17.87
N ARG A 39 -7.49 13.40 17.13
CA ARG A 39 -7.89 13.57 15.73
C ARG A 39 -9.03 12.62 15.36
N PRO A 40 -9.74 12.85 14.25
CA PRO A 40 -10.68 11.87 13.71
C PRO A 40 -10.02 10.53 13.37
N ARG A 41 -10.82 9.45 13.36
CA ARG A 41 -10.41 8.16 12.83
C ARG A 41 -10.38 8.21 11.31
N ILE A 42 -9.25 7.78 10.74
CA ILE A 42 -9.00 7.83 9.30
C ILE A 42 -9.34 6.48 8.70
N ASP A 43 -10.16 6.48 7.64
CA ASP A 43 -10.46 5.26 6.90
C ASP A 43 -9.24 4.82 6.09
N VAL A 44 -9.06 3.52 5.97
CA VAL A 44 -7.91 2.91 5.32
C VAL A 44 -8.36 1.90 4.26
N THR A 45 -7.56 1.78 3.20
CA THR A 45 -7.71 0.72 2.21
C THR A 45 -6.37 0.01 2.08
N VAL A 46 -6.35 -1.29 2.33
CA VAL A 46 -5.14 -2.10 2.40
C VAL A 46 -5.02 -2.96 1.15
N ARG A 47 -3.93 -2.79 0.40
CA ARG A 47 -3.56 -3.64 -0.73
C ARG A 47 -2.49 -4.62 -0.29
N ILE A 48 -2.85 -5.90 -0.17
CA ILE A 48 -1.94 -6.95 0.28
C ILE A 48 -1.31 -7.71 -0.88
N SER A 49 -0.09 -8.20 -0.68
CA SER A 49 0.55 -9.15 -1.58
C SER A 49 0.04 -10.58 -1.34
N GLY A 50 0.24 -11.46 -2.31
CA GLY A 50 -0.04 -12.88 -2.15
C GLY A 50 0.80 -13.51 -1.05
N PHE A 51 2.05 -13.07 -0.89
CA PHE A 51 2.91 -13.52 0.20
C PHE A 51 2.37 -13.12 1.58
N PHE A 52 1.93 -11.86 1.75
CA PHE A 52 1.34 -11.40 3.00
C PHE A 52 0.07 -12.20 3.35
N ARG A 53 -0.80 -12.41 2.36
CA ARG A 53 -2.02 -13.23 2.51
C ARG A 53 -1.71 -14.61 3.07
N ASP A 54 -0.70 -15.27 2.50
CA ASP A 54 -0.40 -16.67 2.82
C ASP A 54 0.44 -16.81 4.11
N ALA A 55 1.36 -15.87 4.36
CA ALA A 55 2.24 -15.91 5.53
C ALA A 55 1.61 -15.36 6.81
N PHE A 56 0.67 -14.39 6.70
CA PHE A 56 0.13 -13.66 7.84
C PHE A 56 -1.41 -13.65 7.94
N PRO A 57 -2.11 -14.80 7.77
CA PRO A 57 -3.57 -14.83 7.77
C PRO A 57 -4.19 -14.32 9.08
N HIS A 58 -3.50 -14.48 10.21
CA HIS A 58 -3.95 -13.95 11.50
C HIS A 58 -3.86 -12.41 11.58
N VAL A 59 -2.85 -11.81 10.97
CA VAL A 59 -2.72 -10.35 10.90
C VAL A 59 -3.77 -9.76 9.96
N LEU A 60 -4.03 -10.43 8.85
CA LEU A 60 -5.11 -10.08 7.93
C LEU A 60 -6.47 -10.07 8.65
N ALA A 61 -6.74 -11.10 9.47
CA ALA A 61 -7.96 -11.15 10.27
C ALA A 61 -8.02 -10.01 11.30
N LEU A 62 -6.91 -9.65 11.94
CA LEU A 62 -6.83 -8.52 12.88
C LEU A 62 -7.08 -7.17 12.19
N LEU A 63 -6.55 -6.96 10.99
CA LEU A 63 -6.82 -5.75 10.21
C LEU A 63 -8.32 -5.61 9.89
N ASP A 64 -8.96 -6.70 9.48
CA ASP A 64 -10.40 -6.72 9.22
C ASP A 64 -11.22 -6.47 10.50
N ASP A 65 -10.84 -7.11 11.60
CA ASP A 65 -11.47 -6.90 12.91
C ASP A 65 -11.34 -5.43 13.35
N ALA A 66 -10.19 -4.78 13.11
CA ALA A 66 -9.97 -3.38 13.42
C ALA A 66 -10.92 -2.45 12.66
N VAL A 67 -11.05 -2.66 11.35
CA VAL A 67 -11.97 -1.88 10.51
C VAL A 67 -13.42 -2.03 10.99
N ARG A 68 -13.85 -3.26 11.24
CA ARG A 68 -15.22 -3.55 11.69
C ARG A 68 -15.50 -3.01 13.09
N LEU A 69 -14.52 -3.13 14.00
CA LEU A 69 -14.61 -2.58 15.35
C LEU A 69 -14.84 -1.06 15.29
N VAL A 70 -14.03 -0.35 14.49
CA VAL A 70 -14.11 1.10 14.37
C VAL A 70 -15.37 1.56 13.63
N ALA A 71 -15.81 0.84 12.60
CA ALA A 71 -17.05 1.12 11.88
C ALA A 71 -18.29 1.01 12.77
N ALA A 72 -18.24 0.17 13.81
CA ALA A 72 -19.36 -0.06 14.73
C ALA A 72 -19.45 0.98 15.89
N LEU A 73 -18.44 1.83 16.08
CA LEU A 73 -18.44 2.83 17.15
C LEU A 73 -19.53 3.88 16.92
N ASP A 74 -20.16 4.32 18.03
CA ASP A 74 -21.18 5.38 17.98
C ASP A 74 -20.53 6.77 18.02
N GLU A 75 -19.89 7.15 16.93
CA GLU A 75 -19.17 8.41 16.73
C GLU A 75 -19.76 9.16 15.53
N SER A 76 -19.60 10.51 15.49
CA SER A 76 -20.10 11.29 14.37
C SER A 76 -19.31 11.06 13.09
N ALA A 77 -19.87 11.42 11.94
CA ALA A 77 -19.23 11.27 10.64
C ALA A 77 -17.92 12.08 10.53
N GLU A 78 -17.84 13.22 11.20
CA GLU A 78 -16.65 14.08 11.24
C GLU A 78 -15.54 13.52 12.14
N GLN A 79 -15.91 12.67 13.10
CA GLN A 79 -14.97 12.03 14.03
C GLN A 79 -14.52 10.65 13.59
N ASN A 80 -15.30 9.97 12.75
CA ASN A 80 -15.04 8.60 12.31
C ASN A 80 -15.38 8.41 10.83
N TYR A 81 -14.39 8.59 9.98
CA TYR A 81 -14.54 8.41 8.53
C TYR A 81 -14.75 6.94 8.14
N VAL A 82 -14.29 5.97 8.94
CA VAL A 82 -14.53 4.54 8.70
C VAL A 82 -16.02 4.24 8.79
N ARG A 83 -16.68 4.70 9.88
CA ARG A 83 -18.12 4.58 10.07
C ARG A 83 -18.90 5.31 8.99
N ALA A 84 -18.53 6.56 8.71
CA ALA A 84 -19.22 7.37 7.71
C ALA A 84 -19.23 6.69 6.33
N HIS A 85 -18.10 6.18 5.89
CA HIS A 85 -18.00 5.46 4.62
C HIS A 85 -18.72 4.11 4.66
N ALA A 86 -18.61 3.35 5.75
CA ALA A 86 -19.33 2.08 5.89
C ALA A 86 -20.86 2.28 5.86
N GLN A 87 -21.38 3.33 6.49
CA GLN A 87 -22.80 3.66 6.42
C GLN A 87 -23.25 4.06 5.00
N ALA A 88 -22.43 4.84 4.28
CA ALA A 88 -22.72 5.20 2.90
C ALA A 88 -22.75 3.97 1.99
N ASP A 89 -21.77 3.08 2.11
CA ASP A 89 -21.69 1.84 1.33
C ASP A 89 -22.84 0.87 1.68
N LEU A 90 -23.21 0.79 2.96
CA LEU A 90 -24.36 0.00 3.40
C LEU A 90 -25.67 0.52 2.80
N ALA A 91 -25.86 1.83 2.77
CA ALA A 91 -27.04 2.45 2.16
C ALA A 91 -27.09 2.20 0.65
N GLU A 92 -25.94 2.12 -0.04
CA GLU A 92 -25.87 1.85 -1.46
C GLU A 92 -26.09 0.38 -1.81
N HIS A 93 -25.47 -0.55 -1.06
CA HIS A 93 -25.41 -1.96 -1.42
C HIS A 93 -26.30 -2.87 -0.57
N GLY A 94 -26.75 -2.42 0.60
CA GLY A 94 -27.55 -3.22 1.53
C GLY A 94 -26.83 -4.41 2.16
N ASP A 95 -25.48 -4.45 2.08
CA ASP A 95 -24.64 -5.55 2.57
C ASP A 95 -23.57 -5.00 3.53
N GLU A 96 -23.76 -5.30 4.82
CA GLU A 96 -22.86 -4.84 5.89
C GLU A 96 -21.42 -5.37 5.71
N ARG A 97 -21.27 -6.58 5.21
CA ARG A 97 -19.96 -7.19 5.02
C ARG A 97 -19.19 -6.49 3.90
N ARG A 98 -19.85 -6.19 2.80
CA ARG A 98 -19.26 -5.39 1.70
C ARG A 98 -18.93 -3.98 2.17
N ALA A 99 -19.82 -3.34 2.90
CA ALA A 99 -19.67 -1.98 3.41
C ALA A 99 -18.43 -1.79 4.31
N THR A 100 -17.99 -2.86 4.99
CA THR A 100 -16.80 -2.85 5.87
C THR A 100 -15.56 -3.49 5.24
N THR A 101 -15.61 -3.89 3.97
CA THR A 101 -14.47 -4.47 3.26
C THR A 101 -13.44 -3.38 2.92
N ARG A 102 -12.20 -3.56 3.40
CA ARG A 102 -11.08 -2.62 3.17
C ARG A 102 -9.79 -3.30 2.74
N ILE A 103 -9.76 -4.63 2.67
CA ILE A 103 -8.55 -5.40 2.36
C ILE A 103 -8.72 -6.08 1.00
N PHE A 104 -7.85 -5.74 0.07
CA PHE A 104 -7.87 -6.26 -1.29
C PHE A 104 -6.53 -6.89 -1.67
N GLY A 105 -6.57 -7.96 -2.44
CA GLY A 105 -5.40 -8.70 -2.86
C GLY A 105 -5.60 -9.45 -4.16
N SER A 106 -4.57 -10.16 -4.62
CA SER A 106 -4.67 -11.05 -5.77
C SER A 106 -5.49 -12.30 -5.42
N LYS A 107 -6.07 -12.95 -6.44
CA LYS A 107 -6.83 -14.21 -6.29
C LYS A 107 -6.01 -15.23 -5.48
N PRO A 108 -6.63 -16.07 -4.63
CA PRO A 108 -5.94 -17.15 -3.95
C PRO A 108 -5.07 -17.99 -4.88
N GLY A 109 -3.83 -18.27 -4.46
CA GLY A 109 -2.85 -19.01 -5.26
C GLY A 109 -2.17 -18.19 -6.37
N THR A 110 -2.44 -16.89 -6.48
CA THR A 110 -1.75 -15.98 -7.42
C THR A 110 -0.96 -14.91 -6.69
N TYR A 111 0.09 -14.39 -7.35
CA TYR A 111 1.03 -13.41 -6.82
C TYR A 111 1.25 -12.28 -7.82
N GLY A 112 1.66 -11.10 -7.33
CA GLY A 112 1.91 -9.93 -8.16
C GLY A 112 0.68 -9.02 -8.30
N ALA A 113 0.87 -7.91 -9.01
CA ALA A 113 -0.17 -6.91 -9.31
C ALA A 113 -0.50 -6.81 -10.81
N GLY A 114 0.21 -7.55 -11.65
CA GLY A 114 -0.05 -7.66 -13.08
C GLY A 114 0.51 -6.53 -13.95
N LEU A 115 1.11 -5.50 -13.36
CA LEU A 115 1.56 -4.32 -14.10
C LEU A 115 2.91 -4.50 -14.80
N LEU A 116 3.79 -5.38 -14.30
CA LEU A 116 5.14 -5.53 -14.85
C LEU A 116 5.11 -5.79 -16.35
N GLN A 117 4.35 -6.80 -16.79
CA GLN A 117 4.28 -7.16 -18.21
C GLN A 117 3.70 -6.04 -19.08
N LEU A 118 2.72 -5.30 -18.56
CA LEU A 118 2.10 -4.19 -19.28
C LEU A 118 3.10 -3.04 -19.46
N ILE A 119 3.86 -2.72 -18.43
CA ILE A 119 4.88 -1.65 -18.45
C ILE A 119 6.07 -2.05 -19.32
N ASP A 120 6.60 -3.26 -19.18
CA ASP A 120 7.71 -3.77 -19.99
C ASP A 120 7.38 -3.78 -21.48
N SER A 121 6.16 -4.15 -21.83
CA SER A 121 5.70 -4.17 -23.23
C SER A 121 5.41 -2.78 -23.80
N LYS A 122 5.35 -1.73 -22.95
CA LYS A 122 5.00 -0.34 -23.33
C LYS A 122 3.71 -0.24 -24.15
N THR A 123 2.72 -1.10 -23.83
CA THR A 123 1.46 -1.19 -24.59
C THR A 123 0.30 -0.45 -23.95
N TRP A 124 0.44 0.07 -22.73
CA TRP A 124 -0.59 0.93 -22.12
C TRP A 124 -0.66 2.28 -22.83
N ARG A 125 -1.82 2.90 -22.86
CA ARG A 125 -2.10 4.18 -23.52
C ARG A 125 -2.61 5.23 -22.54
N SER A 126 -3.15 4.80 -21.40
CA SER A 126 -3.75 5.67 -20.40
C SER A 126 -3.66 5.05 -19.00
N ASP A 127 -3.96 5.85 -17.99
CA ASP A 127 -4.09 5.37 -16.61
C ASP A 127 -5.20 4.33 -16.45
N GLU A 128 -6.25 4.40 -17.28
CA GLU A 128 -7.33 3.43 -17.28
C GLU A 128 -6.85 2.02 -17.64
N ASP A 129 -5.88 1.89 -18.55
CA ASP A 129 -5.28 0.60 -18.89
C ASP A 129 -4.54 0.01 -17.70
N LEU A 130 -3.75 0.84 -16.99
CA LEU A 130 -3.05 0.43 -15.76
C LEU A 130 -4.06 0.06 -14.66
N ALA A 131 -5.07 0.89 -14.44
CA ALA A 131 -6.11 0.67 -13.44
C ALA A 131 -6.93 -0.59 -13.72
N GLN A 132 -7.23 -0.87 -14.98
CA GLN A 132 -7.96 -2.08 -15.39
C GLN A 132 -7.17 -3.34 -15.04
N VAL A 133 -5.89 -3.39 -15.36
CA VAL A 133 -5.03 -4.54 -15.02
C VAL A 133 -4.89 -4.66 -13.50
N TYR A 134 -4.57 -3.55 -12.81
CA TYR A 134 -4.39 -3.54 -11.37
C TYR A 134 -5.63 -4.01 -10.60
N THR A 135 -6.83 -3.54 -10.99
CA THR A 135 -8.07 -3.95 -10.35
C THR A 135 -8.49 -5.37 -10.72
N THR A 136 -8.19 -5.83 -11.93
CA THR A 136 -8.42 -7.23 -12.33
C THR A 136 -7.58 -8.19 -11.50
N TRP A 137 -6.32 -7.86 -11.26
CA TRP A 137 -5.42 -8.68 -10.45
C TRP A 137 -5.67 -8.54 -8.95
N GLY A 138 -6.03 -7.35 -8.50
CA GLY A 138 -6.14 -7.00 -7.08
C GLY A 138 -7.54 -6.95 -6.50
N GLY A 139 -8.57 -7.12 -7.31
CA GLY A 139 -9.96 -6.92 -6.93
C GLY A 139 -10.60 -8.12 -6.20
N PHE A 140 -9.88 -8.75 -5.29
CA PHE A 140 -10.40 -9.84 -4.45
C PHE A 140 -10.34 -9.43 -2.98
N ALA A 141 -11.48 -9.53 -2.31
CA ALA A 141 -11.66 -9.15 -0.91
C ALA A 141 -11.15 -10.22 0.05
N TYR A 142 -10.52 -9.76 1.11
CA TYR A 142 -10.00 -10.58 2.20
C TYR A 142 -10.44 -10.06 3.55
N GLY A 143 -10.49 -10.95 4.53
CA GLY A 143 -10.84 -10.63 5.91
C GLY A 143 -11.40 -11.84 6.61
N ARG A 144 -11.94 -11.64 7.81
CA ARG A 144 -12.54 -12.73 8.57
C ARG A 144 -13.80 -13.25 7.85
N GLY A 145 -13.73 -14.50 7.39
CA GLY A 145 -14.79 -15.13 6.59
C GLY A 145 -14.78 -14.71 5.10
N LEU A 146 -13.80 -13.96 4.64
CA LEU A 146 -13.56 -13.66 3.24
C LEU A 146 -12.17 -14.18 2.82
N ASP A 147 -12.13 -15.00 1.80
CA ASP A 147 -10.88 -15.53 1.24
C ASP A 147 -10.91 -15.42 -0.29
N GLY A 148 -10.53 -14.25 -0.79
CA GLY A 148 -10.46 -13.98 -2.20
C GLY A 148 -11.81 -13.91 -2.91
N VAL A 149 -12.79 -13.31 -2.27
CA VAL A 149 -14.12 -13.06 -2.89
C VAL A 149 -13.97 -11.96 -3.95
N PRO A 150 -14.48 -12.16 -5.18
CA PRO A 150 -14.46 -11.11 -6.20
C PRO A 150 -15.13 -9.83 -5.70
N ALA A 151 -14.42 -8.71 -5.75
CA ALA A 151 -14.84 -7.43 -5.18
C ALA A 151 -14.22 -6.22 -5.91
N SER A 152 -14.06 -6.30 -7.23
CA SER A 152 -13.43 -5.22 -8.02
C SER A 152 -14.19 -3.90 -7.93
N ASP A 153 -15.52 -3.92 -7.83
CA ASP A 153 -16.33 -2.72 -7.70
C ASP A 153 -16.19 -2.09 -6.32
N ASP A 154 -16.15 -2.91 -5.26
CA ASP A 154 -15.92 -2.45 -3.89
C ASP A 154 -14.51 -1.85 -3.75
N MET A 155 -13.50 -2.47 -4.38
CA MET A 155 -12.16 -1.92 -4.47
C MET A 155 -12.15 -0.55 -5.15
N ARG A 156 -12.82 -0.40 -6.30
CA ARG A 156 -12.91 0.87 -7.02
C ARG A 156 -13.61 1.95 -6.17
N THR A 157 -14.65 1.59 -5.45
CA THR A 157 -15.35 2.51 -4.53
C THR A 157 -14.43 2.98 -3.40
N ALA A 158 -13.70 2.06 -2.75
CA ALA A 158 -12.72 2.41 -1.73
C ALA A 158 -11.60 3.29 -2.29
N TYR A 159 -11.09 2.98 -3.49
CA TYR A 159 -9.99 3.72 -4.13
C TYR A 159 -10.35 5.16 -4.50
N ARG A 160 -11.61 5.46 -4.82
CA ARG A 160 -12.06 6.84 -5.06
C ARG A 160 -11.94 7.76 -3.84
N ARG A 161 -11.79 7.18 -2.64
CA ARG A 161 -11.66 7.90 -1.36
C ARG A 161 -10.22 8.09 -0.91
N ILE A 162 -9.25 7.45 -1.58
CA ILE A 162 -7.84 7.52 -1.21
C ILE A 162 -7.30 8.92 -1.53
N ALA A 163 -6.89 9.64 -0.51
CA ALA A 163 -6.18 10.92 -0.62
C ALA A 163 -4.66 10.74 -0.50
N VAL A 164 -4.22 9.69 0.20
CA VAL A 164 -2.81 9.39 0.47
C VAL A 164 -2.54 7.92 0.19
N ALA A 165 -1.49 7.64 -0.57
CA ALA A 165 -0.93 6.30 -0.79
C ALA A 165 0.41 6.20 -0.05
N ALA A 166 0.48 5.35 0.97
CA ALA A 166 1.66 5.19 1.81
C ALA A 166 2.25 3.78 1.73
N LYS A 167 3.56 3.71 1.89
CA LYS A 167 4.33 2.47 2.01
C LYS A 167 5.49 2.69 2.98
N ASN A 168 5.73 1.74 3.88
CA ASN A 168 6.84 1.83 4.84
C ASN A 168 8.05 0.99 4.41
N THR A 169 9.23 1.37 4.89
CA THR A 169 10.47 0.61 4.82
C THR A 169 11.21 0.65 6.15
N ASP A 170 11.69 -0.50 6.62
CA ASP A 170 12.38 -0.70 7.90
C ASP A 170 13.80 -1.26 7.73
N THR A 171 14.27 -1.42 6.51
CA THR A 171 15.57 -2.01 6.20
C THR A 171 16.43 -1.07 5.38
N ARG A 172 17.75 -1.17 5.55
CA ARG A 172 18.74 -0.47 4.71
C ARG A 172 19.22 -1.29 3.52
N GLU A 173 18.82 -2.56 3.48
CA GLU A 173 19.25 -3.49 2.43
C GLU A 173 18.40 -3.36 1.17
N HIS A 174 17.18 -2.86 1.32
CA HIS A 174 16.22 -2.69 0.24
C HIS A 174 15.62 -1.29 0.24
N ASP A 175 15.42 -0.74 -0.94
CA ASP A 175 14.62 0.46 -1.17
C ASP A 175 13.67 0.25 -2.38
N ILE A 176 13.00 1.31 -2.80
CA ILE A 176 11.98 1.25 -3.86
C ILE A 176 12.52 0.79 -5.23
N ALA A 177 13.84 0.74 -5.41
CA ALA A 177 14.48 0.30 -6.66
C ALA A 177 15.12 -1.10 -6.55
N ASP A 178 14.75 -1.90 -5.54
CA ASP A 178 15.26 -3.27 -5.39
C ASP A 178 14.25 -4.35 -5.84
N SER A 179 13.01 -3.97 -6.10
CA SER A 179 11.98 -4.89 -6.59
C SER A 179 10.93 -4.15 -7.41
N ASP A 180 10.48 -4.78 -8.48
CA ASP A 180 9.34 -4.34 -9.29
C ASP A 180 8.03 -4.30 -8.49
N ASP A 181 7.93 -5.08 -7.43
CA ASP A 181 6.77 -5.09 -6.54
C ASP A 181 6.45 -3.68 -5.99
N TYR A 182 7.47 -2.86 -5.68
CA TYR A 182 7.22 -1.54 -5.12
C TYR A 182 6.41 -0.65 -6.07
N PHE A 183 6.80 -0.49 -7.32
CA PHE A 183 6.03 0.31 -8.27
C PHE A 183 4.73 -0.38 -8.69
N GLN A 184 4.71 -1.71 -8.78
CA GLN A 184 3.49 -2.43 -9.11
C GLN A 184 2.39 -2.23 -8.07
N TYR A 185 2.71 -2.35 -6.77
CA TYR A 185 1.71 -2.21 -5.69
C TYR A 185 1.44 -0.75 -5.35
N HIS A 186 2.46 0.01 -4.99
CA HIS A 186 2.32 1.40 -4.56
C HIS A 186 2.02 2.33 -5.74
N GLY A 187 2.83 2.25 -6.80
CA GLY A 187 2.58 3.02 -8.02
C GLY A 187 1.28 2.64 -8.70
N GLY A 188 0.94 1.35 -8.77
CA GLY A 188 -0.33 0.88 -9.30
C GLY A 188 -1.55 1.41 -8.53
N MET A 189 -1.44 1.58 -7.21
CA MET A 189 -2.47 2.25 -6.41
C MET A 189 -2.63 3.71 -6.85
N VAL A 190 -1.52 4.45 -6.99
CA VAL A 190 -1.54 5.86 -7.42
C VAL A 190 -2.18 6.00 -8.81
N ALA A 191 -1.75 5.20 -9.80
CA ALA A 191 -2.32 5.21 -11.14
C ALA A 191 -3.83 4.90 -11.14
N THR A 192 -4.24 3.91 -10.33
CA THR A 192 -5.65 3.52 -10.22
C THR A 192 -6.50 4.63 -9.62
N VAL A 193 -6.04 5.28 -8.54
CA VAL A 193 -6.75 6.43 -7.96
C VAL A 193 -6.86 7.57 -8.96
N ARG A 194 -5.77 7.87 -9.67
CA ARG A 194 -5.76 8.93 -10.70
C ARG A 194 -6.74 8.62 -11.82
N ALA A 195 -6.77 7.39 -12.33
CA ALA A 195 -7.75 6.96 -13.33
C ALA A 195 -9.20 7.11 -12.84
N LEU A 196 -9.47 6.76 -11.60
CA LEU A 196 -10.82 6.77 -11.03
C LEU A 196 -11.33 8.16 -10.64
N THR A 197 -10.43 9.12 -10.35
CA THR A 197 -10.77 10.42 -9.77
C THR A 197 -10.33 11.61 -10.62
N GLY A 198 -9.46 11.39 -11.60
CA GLY A 198 -8.81 12.45 -12.38
C GLY A 198 -7.72 13.19 -11.61
N LYS A 199 -7.36 12.71 -10.39
CA LYS A 199 -6.38 13.36 -9.51
C LYS A 199 -5.48 12.34 -8.83
N SER A 200 -4.15 12.59 -8.83
CA SER A 200 -3.22 11.75 -8.09
C SER A 200 -3.40 11.93 -6.58
N PRO A 201 -3.37 10.84 -5.80
CA PRO A 201 -3.23 10.94 -4.36
C PRO A 201 -1.81 11.41 -4.02
N GLU A 202 -1.63 11.97 -2.83
CA GLU A 202 -0.29 12.19 -2.29
C GLU A 202 0.38 10.83 -2.02
N ALA A 203 1.64 10.65 -2.44
CA ALA A 203 2.34 9.39 -2.28
C ALA A 203 3.56 9.55 -1.36
N TYR A 204 3.65 8.71 -0.33
CA TYR A 204 4.67 8.79 0.71
C TYR A 204 5.37 7.46 0.95
N ILE A 205 6.64 7.57 1.35
CA ILE A 205 7.44 6.47 1.91
C ILE A 205 7.79 6.82 3.37
N GLY A 206 7.33 6.00 4.30
CA GLY A 206 7.75 6.02 5.69
C GLY A 206 9.06 5.24 5.86
N ASP A 207 10.08 5.86 6.45
CA ASP A 207 11.40 5.27 6.65
C ASP A 207 11.65 5.12 8.15
N SER A 208 11.50 3.91 8.66
CA SER A 208 11.75 3.49 10.05
C SER A 208 13.06 2.71 10.21
N THR A 209 13.95 2.72 9.19
CA THR A 209 15.27 2.06 9.24
C THR A 209 16.13 2.50 10.41
N ARG A 210 15.81 3.66 10.99
CA ARG A 210 16.36 4.20 12.23
C ARG A 210 15.21 4.51 13.17
N PRO A 211 14.87 3.62 14.11
CA PRO A 211 13.74 3.84 15.02
C PRO A 211 13.82 5.13 15.82
N GLU A 212 15.04 5.60 16.10
CA GLU A 212 15.30 6.87 16.79
C GLU A 212 15.10 8.11 15.91
N SER A 213 14.91 7.94 14.61
CA SER A 213 14.78 9.03 13.64
C SER A 213 13.93 8.59 12.43
N VAL A 214 12.68 8.26 12.70
CA VAL A 214 11.69 7.94 11.66
C VAL A 214 11.48 9.15 10.76
N ARG A 215 11.40 8.94 9.46
CA ARG A 215 11.22 9.98 8.45
C ARG A 215 10.13 9.60 7.47
N THR A 216 9.34 10.57 7.07
CA THR A 216 8.42 10.44 5.94
C THR A 216 8.90 11.29 4.80
N ARG A 217 8.97 10.73 3.60
CA ARG A 217 9.32 11.43 2.36
C ARG A 217 8.19 11.31 1.37
N THR A 218 7.97 12.33 0.57
CA THR A 218 7.18 12.16 -0.64
C THR A 218 7.84 11.14 -1.57
N LEU A 219 7.06 10.48 -2.39
CA LEU A 219 7.60 9.53 -3.36
C LEU A 219 8.60 10.21 -4.32
N SER A 220 8.36 11.48 -4.69
CA SER A 220 9.30 12.27 -5.51
C SER A 220 10.63 12.50 -4.79
N GLU A 221 10.63 12.81 -3.50
CA GLU A 221 11.84 12.93 -2.70
C GLU A 221 12.60 11.61 -2.60
N GLU A 222 11.87 10.50 -2.45
CA GLU A 222 12.46 9.18 -2.34
C GLU A 222 13.06 8.70 -3.67
N THR A 223 12.38 8.88 -4.81
CA THR A 223 12.93 8.57 -6.14
C THR A 223 14.20 9.37 -6.41
N ALA A 224 14.18 10.66 -6.09
CA ALA A 224 15.38 11.51 -6.22
C ALA A 224 16.53 11.09 -5.28
N ARG A 225 16.21 10.60 -4.07
CA ARG A 225 17.21 10.06 -3.13
C ARG A 225 17.85 8.79 -3.71
N VAL A 226 17.06 7.86 -4.20
CA VAL A 226 17.54 6.59 -4.78
C VAL A 226 18.36 6.87 -6.03
N PHE A 227 17.90 7.74 -6.91
CA PHE A 227 18.66 8.15 -8.11
C PHE A 227 20.05 8.69 -7.75
N ARG A 228 20.13 9.59 -6.77
CA ARG A 228 21.42 10.13 -6.30
C ARG A 228 22.29 9.09 -5.59
N ALA A 229 21.66 8.15 -4.85
CA ALA A 229 22.39 7.14 -4.12
C ALA A 229 22.98 6.03 -5.02
N ARG A 230 22.35 5.79 -6.18
CA ARG A 230 22.70 4.69 -7.09
C ARG A 230 23.10 5.19 -8.48
N VAL A 231 22.18 5.71 -9.28
CA VAL A 231 22.34 5.91 -10.72
C VAL A 231 23.51 6.85 -11.05
N ILE A 232 23.68 7.92 -10.26
CA ILE A 232 24.78 8.90 -10.45
C ILE A 232 25.86 8.80 -9.37
N ASN A 233 25.82 7.82 -8.49
CA ASN A 233 26.82 7.64 -7.44
C ASN A 233 28.00 6.80 -7.93
N PRO A 234 29.19 7.39 -8.16
CA PRO A 234 30.33 6.67 -8.68
C PRO A 234 30.78 5.51 -7.77
N ARG A 235 30.62 5.64 -6.45
CA ARG A 235 30.98 4.57 -5.51
C ARG A 235 30.07 3.34 -5.67
N TRP A 236 28.78 3.55 -5.86
CA TRP A 236 27.83 2.48 -6.10
C TRP A 236 28.07 1.84 -7.47
N LEU A 237 28.24 2.64 -8.52
CA LEU A 237 28.55 2.17 -9.88
C LEU A 237 29.83 1.33 -9.92
N ASP A 238 30.89 1.80 -9.27
CA ASP A 238 32.17 1.06 -9.20
C ASP A 238 32.03 -0.25 -8.40
N ALA A 239 31.22 -0.26 -7.36
CA ALA A 239 30.92 -1.48 -6.61
C ALA A 239 30.16 -2.47 -7.49
N MET A 240 29.09 -2.05 -8.16
CA MET A 240 28.30 -2.92 -9.07
C MET A 240 29.16 -3.48 -10.21
N ARG A 241 30.04 -2.68 -10.81
CA ARG A 241 30.97 -3.15 -11.88
C ARG A 241 31.88 -4.29 -11.42
N ARG A 242 32.23 -4.35 -10.13
CA ARG A 242 33.05 -5.46 -9.58
C ARG A 242 32.27 -6.76 -9.41
N HIS A 243 30.94 -6.71 -9.40
CA HIS A 243 30.08 -7.89 -9.31
C HIS A 243 29.72 -8.52 -10.66
N GLY A 244 30.36 -8.06 -11.76
CA GLY A 244 30.18 -8.62 -13.09
C GLY A 244 28.73 -8.60 -13.55
N TYR A 245 28.23 -9.74 -14.04
CA TYR A 245 26.87 -9.86 -14.57
C TYR A 245 25.80 -9.41 -13.56
N LYS A 246 25.90 -9.85 -12.30
CA LYS A 246 24.91 -9.48 -11.28
C LYS A 246 24.87 -7.99 -11.01
N GLY A 247 26.05 -7.35 -10.97
CA GLY A 247 26.13 -5.89 -10.81
C GLY A 247 25.55 -5.14 -12.02
N ALA A 248 25.80 -5.62 -13.23
CA ALA A 248 25.19 -5.05 -14.44
C ALA A 248 23.66 -5.19 -14.42
N PHE A 249 23.15 -6.34 -13.98
CA PHE A 249 21.72 -6.54 -13.77
C PHE A 249 21.14 -5.55 -12.77
N GLU A 250 21.77 -5.34 -11.61
CA GLU A 250 21.30 -4.40 -10.59
C GLU A 250 21.28 -2.95 -11.09
N MET A 251 22.26 -2.57 -11.90
CA MET A 251 22.29 -1.22 -12.51
C MET A 251 21.10 -1.04 -13.47
N ALA A 252 20.82 -2.02 -14.33
CA ALA A 252 19.69 -1.98 -15.26
C ALA A 252 18.36 -1.99 -14.50
N ALA A 253 18.17 -2.93 -13.56
CA ALA A 253 16.95 -3.07 -12.77
C ALA A 253 16.62 -1.79 -12.00
N THR A 254 17.62 -1.09 -11.44
CA THR A 254 17.38 0.20 -10.75
C THR A 254 16.73 1.23 -11.68
N VAL A 255 17.18 1.33 -12.93
CA VAL A 255 16.60 2.25 -13.93
C VAL A 255 15.20 1.78 -14.36
N ASP A 256 15.02 0.47 -14.58
CA ASP A 256 13.74 -0.10 -14.98
C ASP A 256 12.67 0.11 -13.89
N TYR A 257 13.02 -0.01 -12.61
CA TYR A 257 12.08 0.21 -11.51
C TYR A 257 11.75 1.69 -11.30
N LEU A 258 12.72 2.60 -11.52
CA LEU A 258 12.43 4.03 -11.57
C LEU A 258 11.49 4.38 -12.73
N PHE A 259 11.70 3.78 -13.91
CA PHE A 259 10.77 3.90 -15.03
C PHE A 259 9.38 3.34 -14.70
N GLY A 260 9.30 2.23 -13.98
CA GLY A 260 8.03 1.68 -13.50
C GLY A 260 7.27 2.66 -12.58
N TYR A 261 7.98 3.35 -11.69
CA TYR A 261 7.40 4.42 -10.88
C TYR A 261 6.97 5.62 -11.72
N ASP A 262 7.76 6.02 -12.71
CA ASP A 262 7.38 7.10 -13.61
C ASP A 262 6.09 6.78 -14.35
N ALA A 263 6.03 5.62 -14.99
CA ALA A 263 4.85 5.14 -15.72
C ALA A 263 3.58 5.09 -14.87
N THR A 264 3.70 4.82 -13.57
CA THR A 264 2.56 4.67 -12.66
C THR A 264 2.22 5.93 -11.87
N THR A 265 3.17 6.82 -11.64
CA THR A 265 2.99 7.92 -10.68
C THR A 265 3.31 9.31 -11.23
N ASP A 266 4.12 9.39 -12.29
CA ASP A 266 4.58 10.65 -12.88
C ASP A 266 5.39 11.54 -11.88
N VAL A 267 6.12 10.89 -10.96
CA VAL A 267 6.90 11.61 -9.93
C VAL A 267 8.41 11.59 -10.16
N VAL A 268 8.89 10.81 -11.14
CA VAL A 268 10.30 10.77 -11.49
C VAL A 268 10.59 11.95 -12.40
N ALA A 269 11.45 12.85 -11.95
CA ALA A 269 11.69 14.10 -12.69
C ALA A 269 12.46 13.84 -14.01
N ASP A 270 12.08 14.51 -15.11
CA ASP A 270 12.64 14.36 -16.47
C ASP A 270 14.18 14.46 -16.51
N TRP A 271 14.77 15.25 -15.62
CA TRP A 271 16.23 15.39 -15.57
C TRP A 271 16.97 14.14 -15.11
N MET A 272 16.26 13.11 -14.64
CA MET A 272 16.82 11.82 -14.21
C MET A 272 17.03 10.82 -15.37
N TYR A 273 16.60 11.19 -16.58
CA TYR A 273 16.72 10.36 -17.79
C TYR A 273 17.79 10.84 -18.77
#